data_14b09909921e6436a85cba50298f9a65
#
_entry.id   14b09909921e6436a85cba50298f9a65
#
_cell.length_a   1.000
_cell.length_b   1.000
_cell.length_c   1.000
_cell.angle_alpha   90.00
_cell.angle_beta   90.00
_cell.angle_gamma   90.00
#
_symmetry.space_group_name_H-M   'P 1'
#
loop_
_entity.id
_entity.type
_entity.pdbx_description
1 polymer ?
#
loop_
_entity_poly.entity_id
_entity_poly.type
_entity_poly.pdbx_seq_one_letter_code
_entity_poly.pdbx_strand_id
1 'polypeptide(L)'
;MASCDELTTLLSRASVEISSRGHQLPQLHDHFAAGTDVTITFLPGDNYRHNIETAAALRRAGFNPVPHIAAREMASREMLGDFLARLRGEAEVSRILLIAGDVALARGPFKSSLDVGGSELIEAHGIKSLSVAGHPEGHPYLAAADVFKVLEAWRDWGAKTGIGVDVTTQFCFESAPILEWIGALDRRGIDLPVIVGLAGPATPATLTKFALRCGVGNSVRALRGQIGRFGRLLTDTGPDEVMRGLRAAAAAATAPIAGFHLFPFGGLRKAGCWLREYANAASEGALRNTERAMWQTTSQKP
;
A
#
# COMPACT_ATOMS: atom_id res chain seq x y z
N MET A 1 -11.68 -7.88 13.55
CA MET A 1 -11.63 -6.41 13.47
C MET A 1 -10.45 -5.93 14.30
N ALA A 2 -9.59 -5.10 13.72
CA ALA A 2 -8.35 -4.71 14.37
C ALA A 2 -8.64 -3.71 15.52
N SER A 3 -8.12 -3.98 16.71
CA SER A 3 -8.10 -3.03 17.84
C SER A 3 -7.10 -1.90 17.60
N CYS A 4 -7.10 -0.85 18.42
CA CYS A 4 -6.09 0.21 18.33
C CYS A 4 -4.66 -0.32 18.45
N ASP A 5 -4.43 -1.35 19.27
CA ASP A 5 -3.13 -1.99 19.45
C ASP A 5 -2.76 -2.86 18.25
N GLU A 6 -3.73 -3.52 17.63
CA GLU A 6 -3.54 -4.23 16.37
C GLU A 6 -3.17 -3.30 15.23
N LEU A 7 -3.81 -2.14 15.08
CA LEU A 7 -3.42 -1.16 14.06
C LEU A 7 -1.98 -0.67 14.25
N THR A 8 -1.54 -0.47 15.49
CA THR A 8 -0.15 -0.11 15.79
C THR A 8 0.81 -1.24 15.40
N THR A 9 0.44 -2.48 15.70
CA THR A 9 1.21 -3.68 15.31
C THR A 9 1.26 -3.84 13.79
N LEU A 10 0.13 -3.65 13.08
CA LEU A 10 0.09 -3.68 11.63
C LEU A 10 0.93 -2.56 11.01
N LEU A 11 0.90 -1.36 11.60
CA LEU A 11 1.69 -0.23 11.11
C LEU A 11 3.20 -0.47 11.29
N SER A 12 3.63 -1.09 12.39
CA SER A 12 5.04 -1.43 12.60
C SER A 12 5.62 -2.40 11.56
N ARG A 13 4.76 -3.10 10.84
CA ARG A 13 5.08 -4.03 9.75
C ARG A 13 4.70 -3.46 8.37
N ALA A 14 4.49 -2.15 8.29
CA ALA A 14 4.11 -1.52 7.03
C ALA A 14 5.14 -1.80 5.93
N SER A 15 4.64 -2.11 4.74
CA SER A 15 5.46 -2.16 3.54
C SER A 15 5.82 -0.74 3.07
N VAL A 16 6.87 -0.62 2.27
CA VAL A 16 7.32 0.67 1.73
C VAL A 16 7.62 0.57 0.25
N GLU A 17 7.37 1.66 -0.48
CA GLU A 17 7.62 1.72 -1.92
C GLU A 17 8.97 2.33 -2.25
N ILE A 18 9.64 1.78 -3.27
CA ILE A 18 10.84 2.37 -3.89
C ILE A 18 10.73 2.36 -5.42
N SER A 19 11.58 3.15 -6.06
CA SER A 19 11.76 3.10 -7.52
C SER A 19 12.97 2.26 -7.89
N SER A 20 12.87 1.51 -8.99
CA SER A 20 14.03 0.80 -9.58
C SER A 20 15.10 1.74 -10.16
N ARG A 21 14.79 3.03 -10.30
CA ARG A 21 15.70 4.05 -10.89
C ARG A 21 16.67 4.69 -9.88
N GLY A 22 16.65 4.30 -8.60
CA GLY A 22 17.43 4.98 -7.55
C GLY A 22 18.26 4.04 -6.67
N HIS A 23 19.37 4.56 -6.15
CA HIS A 23 20.23 3.86 -5.18
C HIS A 23 19.69 4.03 -3.75
N GLN A 24 18.53 3.40 -3.44
CA GLN A 24 17.80 3.62 -2.18
C GLN A 24 18.12 2.57 -1.10
N LEU A 25 18.88 1.52 -1.41
CA LEU A 25 19.19 0.43 -0.47
C LEU A 25 19.85 0.88 0.85
N PRO A 26 20.86 1.77 0.86
CA PRO A 26 21.44 2.23 2.13
C PRO A 26 20.40 2.88 3.03
N GLN A 27 19.54 3.72 2.48
CA GLN A 27 18.48 4.40 3.24
C GLN A 27 17.42 3.43 3.77
N LEU A 28 17.17 2.30 3.07
CA LEU A 28 16.27 1.26 3.59
C LEU A 28 16.84 0.64 4.87
N HIS A 29 18.11 0.25 4.89
CA HIS A 29 18.76 -0.32 6.08
C HIS A 29 18.74 0.62 7.28
N ASP A 30 18.93 1.92 7.04
CA ASP A 30 18.96 2.91 8.12
C ASP A 30 17.58 3.11 8.79
N HIS A 31 16.50 2.80 8.08
CA HIS A 31 15.17 3.24 8.49
C HIS A 31 14.11 2.14 8.57
N PHE A 32 14.34 0.96 7.97
CA PHE A 32 13.40 -0.15 7.93
C PHE A 32 14.07 -1.45 8.38
N ALA A 33 13.34 -2.29 9.09
CA ALA A 33 13.84 -3.56 9.59
C ALA A 33 14.05 -4.58 8.46
N ALA A 34 14.97 -5.50 8.64
CA ALA A 34 15.07 -6.68 7.79
C ALA A 34 13.74 -7.45 7.77
N GLY A 35 13.41 -8.03 6.64
CA GLY A 35 12.12 -8.70 6.42
C GLY A 35 10.97 -7.76 6.05
N THR A 36 11.18 -6.43 6.02
CA THR A 36 10.16 -5.49 5.51
C THR A 36 9.85 -5.80 4.04
N ASP A 37 8.56 -5.82 3.71
CA ASP A 37 8.10 -5.90 2.32
C ASP A 37 8.39 -4.57 1.61
N VAL A 38 9.15 -4.62 0.52
CA VAL A 38 9.52 -3.43 -0.26
C VAL A 38 8.95 -3.56 -1.65
N THR A 39 7.95 -2.72 -1.97
CA THR A 39 7.40 -2.68 -3.32
C THR A 39 8.33 -1.90 -4.25
N ILE A 40 8.44 -2.37 -5.49
CA ILE A 40 9.27 -1.77 -6.52
C ILE A 40 8.35 -1.26 -7.62
N THR A 41 8.25 0.06 -7.79
CA THR A 41 7.38 0.65 -8.82
C THR A 41 7.76 0.21 -10.22
N PHE A 42 6.75 0.12 -11.08
CA PHE A 42 6.93 0.01 -12.52
C PHE A 42 6.31 1.24 -13.19
N LEU A 43 7.14 2.21 -13.54
CA LEU A 43 6.70 3.46 -14.14
C LEU A 43 6.70 3.36 -15.67
N PRO A 44 5.91 4.18 -16.39
CA PRO A 44 5.94 4.21 -17.85
C PRO A 44 7.35 4.35 -18.41
N GLY A 45 7.70 3.42 -19.31
CA GLY A 45 9.02 3.34 -19.92
C GLY A 45 10.10 2.72 -19.04
N ASP A 46 9.77 2.13 -17.90
CA ASP A 46 10.74 1.34 -17.13
C ASP A 46 11.14 0.07 -17.87
N ASN A 47 12.37 -0.33 -17.63
CA ASN A 47 12.88 -1.63 -18.09
C ASN A 47 12.69 -2.65 -16.96
N TYR A 48 11.89 -3.69 -17.20
CA TYR A 48 11.63 -4.75 -16.21
C TYR A 48 12.91 -5.41 -15.68
N ARG A 49 14.01 -5.38 -16.44
CA ARG A 49 15.32 -5.90 -16.00
C ARG A 49 15.86 -5.13 -14.79
N HIS A 50 15.68 -3.80 -14.74
CA HIS A 50 16.05 -3.02 -13.56
C HIS A 50 15.21 -3.39 -12.34
N ASN A 51 13.94 -3.74 -12.53
CA ASN A 51 13.11 -4.23 -11.43
C ASN A 51 13.62 -5.58 -10.89
N ILE A 52 14.09 -6.48 -11.77
CA ILE A 52 14.72 -7.77 -11.38
C ILE A 52 16.00 -7.51 -10.58
N GLU A 53 16.90 -6.68 -11.10
CA GLU A 53 18.17 -6.32 -10.45
C GLU A 53 17.92 -5.71 -9.06
N THR A 54 16.93 -4.80 -8.96
CA THR A 54 16.53 -4.17 -7.70
C THR A 54 15.94 -5.20 -6.74
N ALA A 55 15.07 -6.10 -7.21
CA ALA A 55 14.50 -7.16 -6.39
C ALA A 55 15.57 -8.11 -5.84
N ALA A 56 16.54 -8.52 -6.69
CA ALA A 56 17.66 -9.35 -6.28
C ALA A 56 18.56 -8.63 -5.25
N ALA A 57 18.79 -7.34 -5.42
CA ALA A 57 19.56 -6.54 -4.47
C ALA A 57 18.83 -6.41 -3.12
N LEU A 58 17.51 -6.17 -3.12
CA LEU A 58 16.67 -6.14 -1.91
C LEU A 58 16.71 -7.48 -1.18
N ARG A 59 16.59 -8.60 -1.90
CA ARG A 59 16.63 -9.96 -1.30
C ARG A 59 17.97 -10.19 -0.61
N ARG A 60 19.10 -9.88 -1.28
CA ARG A 60 20.44 -10.00 -0.67
C ARG A 60 20.63 -9.09 0.54
N ALA A 61 19.94 -7.95 0.57
CA ALA A 61 19.93 -7.01 1.69
C ALA A 61 18.98 -7.41 2.82
N GLY A 62 18.33 -8.58 2.75
CA GLY A 62 17.44 -9.09 3.80
C GLY A 62 16.02 -8.53 3.79
N PHE A 63 15.62 -7.83 2.72
CA PHE A 63 14.24 -7.36 2.51
C PHE A 63 13.41 -8.34 1.67
N ASN A 64 12.09 -8.20 1.72
CA ASN A 64 11.17 -8.95 0.87
C ASN A 64 10.78 -8.10 -0.35
N PRO A 65 11.31 -8.37 -1.55
CA PRO A 65 10.92 -7.61 -2.74
C PRO A 65 9.51 -7.98 -3.20
N VAL A 66 8.69 -6.96 -3.47
CA VAL A 66 7.33 -7.07 -4.03
C VAL A 66 7.27 -6.20 -5.29
N PRO A 67 7.74 -6.67 -6.44
CA PRO A 67 7.77 -5.87 -7.66
C PRO A 67 6.36 -5.63 -8.22
N HIS A 68 6.15 -4.43 -8.76
CA HIS A 68 4.94 -4.12 -9.53
C HIS A 68 5.03 -4.78 -10.90
N ILE A 69 3.93 -5.40 -11.32
CA ILE A 69 3.68 -5.83 -12.70
C ILE A 69 2.64 -4.88 -13.29
N ALA A 70 3.07 -4.04 -14.21
CA ALA A 70 2.18 -3.12 -14.92
C ALA A 70 1.68 -3.81 -16.21
N ALA A 71 0.44 -4.32 -16.19
CA ALA A 71 -0.12 -5.15 -17.27
C ALA A 71 0.03 -4.50 -18.66
N ARG A 72 -0.34 -3.22 -18.79
CA ARG A 72 -0.29 -2.49 -20.08
C ARG A 72 1.13 -2.22 -20.59
N GLU A 73 2.16 -2.37 -19.76
CA GLU A 73 3.58 -2.24 -20.16
C GLU A 73 4.17 -3.58 -20.67
N MET A 74 3.50 -4.69 -20.44
CA MET A 74 3.95 -6.02 -20.90
C MET A 74 3.67 -6.19 -22.39
N ALA A 75 4.73 -6.13 -23.21
CA ALA A 75 4.62 -6.14 -24.66
C ALA A 75 4.19 -7.51 -25.23
N SER A 76 4.44 -8.61 -24.50
CA SER A 76 4.03 -9.96 -24.90
C SER A 76 3.90 -10.89 -23.69
N ARG A 77 3.34 -12.10 -23.95
CA ARG A 77 3.28 -13.19 -22.95
C ARG A 77 4.68 -13.68 -22.57
N GLU A 78 5.57 -13.75 -23.55
CA GLU A 78 6.97 -14.19 -23.37
C GLU A 78 7.72 -13.20 -22.46
N MET A 79 7.53 -11.88 -22.66
CA MET A 79 8.11 -10.86 -21.78
C MET A 79 7.61 -11.00 -20.34
N LEU A 80 6.32 -11.19 -20.14
CA LEU A 80 5.76 -11.41 -18.81
C LEU A 80 6.28 -12.70 -18.18
N GLY A 81 6.37 -13.78 -18.95
CA GLY A 81 6.91 -15.07 -18.52
C GLY A 81 8.39 -14.96 -18.11
N ASP A 82 9.23 -14.31 -18.94
CA ASP A 82 10.64 -14.04 -18.59
C ASP A 82 10.77 -13.21 -17.32
N PHE A 83 9.95 -12.16 -17.19
CA PHE A 83 9.96 -11.32 -16.01
C PHE A 83 9.65 -12.11 -14.73
N LEU A 84 8.56 -12.88 -14.71
CA LEU A 84 8.15 -13.70 -13.57
C LEU A 84 9.17 -14.81 -13.26
N ALA A 85 9.67 -15.50 -14.28
CA ALA A 85 10.68 -16.55 -14.14
C ALA A 85 11.96 -16.02 -13.48
N ARG A 86 12.45 -14.87 -13.95
CA ARG A 86 13.67 -14.24 -13.43
C ARG A 86 13.46 -13.65 -12.04
N LEU A 87 12.32 -13.01 -11.75
CA LEU A 87 11.98 -12.57 -10.41
C LEU A 87 12.00 -13.73 -9.42
N ARG A 88 11.46 -14.88 -9.84
CA ARG A 88 11.48 -16.10 -9.02
C ARG A 88 12.88 -16.68 -8.86
N GLY A 89 13.64 -16.79 -9.94
CA GLY A 89 14.95 -17.43 -9.95
C GLY A 89 16.08 -16.58 -9.36
N GLU A 90 16.06 -15.26 -9.60
CA GLU A 90 17.15 -14.35 -9.20
C GLU A 90 16.90 -13.63 -7.87
N ALA A 91 15.62 -13.47 -7.46
CA ALA A 91 15.24 -12.69 -6.27
C ALA A 91 14.31 -13.43 -5.32
N GLU A 92 14.02 -14.71 -5.57
CA GLU A 92 13.10 -15.53 -4.77
C GLU A 92 11.73 -14.87 -4.52
N VAL A 93 11.27 -14.07 -5.50
CA VAL A 93 10.00 -13.37 -5.40
C VAL A 93 8.86 -14.38 -5.41
N SER A 94 8.00 -14.33 -4.40
CA SER A 94 6.78 -15.14 -4.30
C SER A 94 5.52 -14.28 -4.16
N ARG A 95 5.69 -12.96 -4.05
CA ARG A 95 4.61 -11.96 -3.96
C ARG A 95 4.86 -10.83 -4.96
N ILE A 96 3.82 -10.39 -5.65
CA ILE A 96 3.85 -9.27 -6.60
C ILE A 96 2.73 -8.28 -6.29
N LEU A 97 2.85 -7.04 -6.79
CA LEU A 97 1.75 -6.09 -6.85
C LEU A 97 1.35 -5.88 -8.31
N LEU A 98 0.13 -6.22 -8.64
CA LEU A 98 -0.36 -6.20 -10.01
C LEU A 98 -1.25 -4.98 -10.26
N ILE A 99 -0.84 -4.14 -11.20
CA ILE A 99 -1.53 -2.92 -11.59
C ILE A 99 -1.86 -2.94 -13.08
N ALA A 100 -2.84 -2.13 -13.49
CA ALA A 100 -3.11 -1.95 -14.92
C ALA A 100 -1.95 -1.21 -15.62
N GLY A 101 -1.33 -0.24 -14.95
CA GLY A 101 -0.31 0.67 -15.49
C GLY A 101 -0.90 1.97 -16.03
N ASP A 102 -0.07 3.04 -16.06
CA ASP A 102 -0.49 4.42 -16.33
C ASP A 102 -0.46 4.78 -17.83
N VAL A 103 -0.11 3.86 -18.72
CA VAL A 103 -0.11 4.13 -20.17
C VAL A 103 -1.53 4.06 -20.75
N ALA A 104 -1.86 5.00 -21.63
CA ALA A 104 -3.18 5.08 -22.24
C ALA A 104 -3.49 3.86 -23.14
N LEU A 105 -2.50 3.38 -23.87
CA LEU A 105 -2.60 2.22 -24.76
C LEU A 105 -1.69 1.10 -24.24
N ALA A 106 -2.23 -0.11 -24.17
CA ALA A 106 -1.46 -1.30 -23.84
C ALA A 106 -0.41 -1.57 -24.94
N ARG A 107 0.82 -1.91 -24.53
CA ARG A 107 1.92 -2.25 -25.45
C ARG A 107 1.82 -3.67 -26.03
N GLY A 108 0.97 -4.50 -25.44
CA GLY A 108 0.80 -5.90 -25.81
C GLY A 108 -0.61 -6.41 -25.52
N PRO A 109 -0.76 -7.72 -25.27
CA PRO A 109 -2.06 -8.36 -25.14
C PRO A 109 -2.81 -8.01 -23.83
N PHE A 110 -2.11 -7.48 -22.81
CA PHE A 110 -2.66 -7.25 -21.47
C PHE A 110 -3.21 -5.82 -21.34
N LYS A 111 -4.52 -5.65 -21.38
CA LYS A 111 -5.20 -4.35 -21.27
C LYS A 111 -5.55 -4.00 -19.81
N SER A 112 -5.61 -5.00 -18.96
CA SER A 112 -5.97 -4.91 -17.55
C SER A 112 -5.15 -5.89 -16.70
N SER A 113 -5.21 -5.74 -15.38
CA SER A 113 -4.62 -6.71 -14.47
C SER A 113 -5.28 -8.10 -14.59
N LEU A 114 -6.57 -8.16 -14.90
CA LEU A 114 -7.29 -9.43 -15.08
C LEU A 114 -6.78 -10.24 -16.29
N ASP A 115 -6.30 -9.59 -17.34
CA ASP A 115 -5.71 -10.31 -18.49
C ASP A 115 -4.42 -11.03 -18.09
N VAL A 116 -3.67 -10.48 -17.13
CA VAL A 116 -2.49 -11.15 -16.55
C VAL A 116 -2.92 -12.34 -15.71
N GLY A 117 -3.95 -12.20 -14.86
CA GLY A 117 -4.54 -13.31 -14.10
C GLY A 117 -5.03 -14.44 -14.99
N GLY A 118 -5.74 -14.12 -16.07
CA GLY A 118 -6.24 -15.09 -17.06
C GLY A 118 -5.15 -15.73 -17.93
N SER A 119 -3.89 -15.29 -17.81
CA SER A 119 -2.79 -15.82 -18.61
C SER A 119 -2.17 -17.14 -18.08
N GLU A 120 -2.53 -17.57 -16.87
CA GLU A 120 -1.95 -18.74 -16.17
C GLU A 120 -0.43 -18.63 -15.87
N LEU A 121 0.17 -17.45 -16.16
CA LEU A 121 1.61 -17.25 -15.97
C LEU A 121 1.97 -17.03 -14.50
N ILE A 122 1.04 -16.49 -13.69
CA ILE A 122 1.24 -16.27 -12.26
C ILE A 122 1.42 -17.63 -11.56
N GLU A 123 0.54 -18.57 -11.85
CA GLU A 123 0.54 -19.94 -11.31
C GLU A 123 1.77 -20.71 -11.80
N ALA A 124 2.05 -20.64 -13.10
CA ALA A 124 3.17 -21.37 -13.73
C ALA A 124 4.54 -20.99 -13.17
N HIS A 125 4.70 -19.74 -12.70
CA HIS A 125 5.97 -19.26 -12.13
C HIS A 125 6.02 -19.27 -10.61
N GLY A 126 5.06 -19.92 -9.93
CA GLY A 126 5.10 -20.18 -8.49
C GLY A 126 4.96 -18.91 -7.63
N ILE A 127 4.23 -17.91 -8.12
CA ILE A 127 3.78 -16.78 -7.30
C ILE A 127 2.72 -17.30 -6.33
N LYS A 128 2.89 -17.00 -5.04
CA LYS A 128 2.04 -17.52 -3.96
C LYS A 128 1.00 -16.50 -3.49
N SER A 129 1.26 -15.23 -3.69
CA SER A 129 0.33 -14.16 -3.34
C SER A 129 0.52 -12.95 -4.23
N LEU A 130 -0.54 -12.19 -4.40
CA LEU A 130 -0.48 -10.93 -5.12
C LEU A 130 -1.35 -9.88 -4.44
N SER A 131 -0.93 -8.63 -4.59
CA SER A 131 -1.75 -7.49 -4.26
C SER A 131 -2.30 -6.86 -5.53
N VAL A 132 -3.53 -6.37 -5.49
CA VAL A 132 -4.13 -5.58 -6.58
C VAL A 132 -4.41 -4.16 -6.11
N ALA A 133 -4.50 -3.21 -7.04
CA ALA A 133 -4.71 -1.82 -6.69
C ALA A 133 -6.15 -1.55 -6.25
N GLY A 134 -6.31 -0.87 -5.10
CA GLY A 134 -7.57 -0.32 -4.60
C GLY A 134 -7.64 1.19 -4.74
N HIS A 135 -8.82 1.73 -5.00
CA HIS A 135 -9.02 3.17 -5.28
C HIS A 135 -10.16 3.74 -4.43
N PRO A 136 -9.90 4.09 -3.15
CA PRO A 136 -10.95 4.59 -2.25
C PRO A 136 -11.62 5.88 -2.74
N GLU A 137 -10.89 6.76 -3.42
CA GLU A 137 -11.44 8.00 -3.99
C GLU A 137 -11.93 7.85 -5.43
N GLY A 138 -11.96 6.61 -5.95
CA GLY A 138 -12.31 6.29 -7.32
C GLY A 138 -11.09 6.20 -8.24
N HIS A 139 -11.30 5.62 -9.41
CA HIS A 139 -10.27 5.47 -10.44
C HIS A 139 -10.45 6.56 -11.50
N PRO A 140 -9.37 7.20 -12.00
CA PRO A 140 -9.51 8.33 -12.94
C PRO A 140 -10.17 7.97 -14.27
N TYR A 141 -10.15 6.68 -14.66
CA TYR A 141 -10.62 6.22 -15.97
C TYR A 141 -11.70 5.13 -15.91
N LEU A 142 -12.07 4.65 -14.71
CA LEU A 142 -13.09 3.61 -14.54
C LEU A 142 -14.24 4.13 -13.69
N ALA A 143 -15.46 3.74 -14.05
CA ALA A 143 -16.62 3.98 -13.19
C ALA A 143 -16.48 3.18 -11.88
N ALA A 144 -17.02 3.70 -10.80
CA ALA A 144 -16.93 3.04 -9.47
C ALA A 144 -17.47 1.60 -9.51
N ALA A 145 -18.55 1.33 -10.24
CA ALA A 145 -19.11 -0.01 -10.38
C ALA A 145 -18.12 -0.99 -11.03
N ASP A 146 -17.33 -0.53 -11.99
CA ASP A 146 -16.38 -1.38 -12.72
C ASP A 146 -15.12 -1.67 -11.87
N VAL A 147 -14.72 -0.73 -11.02
CA VAL A 147 -13.63 -0.97 -10.03
C VAL A 147 -14.01 -2.13 -9.11
N PHE A 148 -15.23 -2.16 -8.57
CA PHE A 148 -15.68 -3.25 -7.72
C PHE A 148 -15.78 -4.59 -8.46
N LYS A 149 -16.26 -4.61 -9.71
CA LYS A 149 -16.29 -5.83 -10.55
C LYS A 149 -14.88 -6.42 -10.74
N VAL A 150 -13.86 -5.59 -10.90
CA VAL A 150 -12.47 -6.05 -10.97
C VAL A 150 -12.04 -6.73 -9.68
N LEU A 151 -12.41 -6.18 -8.52
CA LEU A 151 -12.08 -6.78 -7.22
C LEU A 151 -12.87 -8.06 -6.95
N GLU A 152 -14.14 -8.12 -7.35
CA GLU A 152 -14.95 -9.35 -7.33
C GLU A 152 -14.28 -10.45 -8.16
N ALA A 153 -13.85 -10.13 -9.38
CA ALA A 153 -13.13 -11.08 -10.24
C ALA A 153 -11.80 -11.56 -9.64
N TRP A 154 -11.07 -10.69 -8.93
CA TRP A 154 -9.83 -11.07 -8.25
C TRP A 154 -10.09 -11.94 -7.02
N ARG A 155 -11.14 -11.68 -6.24
CA ARG A 155 -11.59 -12.57 -5.15
C ARG A 155 -11.88 -13.97 -5.70
N ASP A 156 -12.67 -14.06 -6.76
CA ASP A 156 -13.07 -15.33 -7.38
C ASP A 156 -11.87 -16.07 -7.99
N TRP A 157 -10.94 -15.33 -8.59
CA TRP A 157 -9.69 -15.88 -9.11
C TRP A 157 -8.82 -16.45 -7.99
N GLY A 158 -8.66 -15.73 -6.87
CA GLY A 158 -7.92 -16.21 -5.70
C GLY A 158 -8.53 -17.48 -5.11
N ALA A 159 -9.86 -17.51 -4.97
CA ALA A 159 -10.58 -18.71 -4.50
C ALA A 159 -10.40 -19.91 -5.45
N LYS A 160 -10.38 -19.67 -6.76
CA LYS A 160 -10.20 -20.72 -7.78
C LYS A 160 -8.77 -21.28 -7.81
N THR A 161 -7.76 -20.42 -7.69
CA THR A 161 -6.35 -20.81 -7.87
C THR A 161 -5.67 -21.21 -6.56
N GLY A 162 -6.23 -20.83 -5.41
CA GLY A 162 -5.61 -20.98 -4.09
C GLY A 162 -4.47 -19.99 -3.84
N ILE A 163 -4.26 -19.00 -4.73
CA ILE A 163 -3.25 -17.97 -4.58
C ILE A 163 -3.84 -16.84 -3.71
N GLY A 164 -3.10 -16.41 -2.70
CA GLY A 164 -3.53 -15.31 -1.83
C GLY A 164 -3.67 -14.00 -2.61
N VAL A 165 -4.81 -13.34 -2.48
CA VAL A 165 -5.07 -12.02 -3.07
C VAL A 165 -5.41 -11.04 -1.97
N ASP A 166 -4.77 -9.88 -1.98
CA ASP A 166 -5.14 -8.73 -1.16
C ASP A 166 -5.20 -7.43 -1.99
N VAL A 167 -5.66 -6.37 -1.38
CA VAL A 167 -5.80 -5.07 -2.04
C VAL A 167 -4.92 -4.06 -1.36
N THR A 168 -3.97 -3.47 -2.09
CA THR A 168 -3.22 -2.29 -1.63
C THR A 168 -3.91 -1.03 -2.17
N THR A 169 -4.37 -0.15 -1.26
CA THR A 169 -5.09 1.04 -1.70
C THR A 169 -4.12 2.13 -2.17
N GLN A 170 -4.62 2.98 -3.07
CA GLN A 170 -4.02 4.29 -3.28
C GLN A 170 -4.11 5.09 -1.98
N PHE A 171 -3.15 6.01 -1.75
CA PHE A 171 -3.18 6.87 -0.57
C PHE A 171 -4.37 7.85 -0.61
N CYS A 172 -4.84 8.22 0.59
CA CYS A 172 -5.79 9.31 0.81
C CYS A 172 -5.23 10.25 1.89
N PHE A 173 -5.72 11.49 1.95
CA PHE A 173 -5.37 12.45 3.01
C PHE A 173 -6.41 12.52 4.13
N GLU A 174 -7.51 11.79 3.97
CA GLU A 174 -8.59 11.64 4.95
C GLU A 174 -8.93 10.16 5.13
N SER A 175 -9.38 9.78 6.30
CA SER A 175 -9.79 8.40 6.60
C SER A 175 -11.18 8.05 6.07
N ALA A 176 -12.06 9.04 5.93
CA ALA A 176 -13.45 8.81 5.56
C ALA A 176 -13.60 8.08 4.21
N PRO A 177 -12.93 8.49 3.10
CA PRO A 177 -13.01 7.74 1.84
C PRO A 177 -12.55 6.29 1.95
N ILE A 178 -11.51 6.03 2.76
CA ILE A 178 -10.98 4.67 3.00
C ILE A 178 -12.04 3.82 3.70
N LEU A 179 -12.63 4.34 4.78
CA LEU A 179 -13.63 3.63 5.58
C LEU A 179 -14.93 3.38 4.78
N GLU A 180 -15.39 4.36 4.03
CA GLU A 180 -16.56 4.22 3.15
C GLU A 180 -16.34 3.17 2.07
N TRP A 181 -15.14 3.14 1.49
CA TRP A 181 -14.77 2.18 0.47
C TRP A 181 -14.66 0.76 1.04
N ILE A 182 -14.02 0.57 2.21
CA ILE A 182 -13.96 -0.72 2.91
C ILE A 182 -15.39 -1.21 3.22
N GLY A 183 -16.26 -0.34 3.73
CA GLY A 183 -17.66 -0.67 3.97
C GLY A 183 -18.42 -1.02 2.69
N ALA A 184 -18.03 -0.47 1.54
CA ALA A 184 -18.61 -0.85 0.25
C ALA A 184 -18.12 -2.21 -0.24
N LEU A 185 -16.88 -2.62 0.06
CA LEU A 185 -16.38 -3.99 -0.18
C LEU A 185 -17.20 -5.01 0.62
N ASP A 186 -17.37 -4.75 1.92
CA ASP A 186 -18.12 -5.62 2.82
C ASP A 186 -19.56 -5.84 2.34
N ARG A 187 -20.29 -4.75 2.02
CA ARG A 187 -21.65 -4.83 1.47
C ARG A 187 -21.77 -5.60 0.15
N ARG A 188 -20.67 -5.76 -0.59
CA ARG A 188 -20.60 -6.52 -1.84
C ARG A 188 -20.08 -7.95 -1.66
N GLY A 189 -19.76 -8.35 -0.41
CA GLY A 189 -19.16 -9.65 -0.12
C GLY A 189 -17.75 -9.79 -0.71
N ILE A 190 -17.00 -8.68 -0.84
CA ILE A 190 -15.61 -8.69 -1.28
C ILE A 190 -14.75 -8.74 -0.02
N ASP A 191 -14.36 -9.92 0.38
CA ASP A 191 -13.63 -10.24 1.63
C ASP A 191 -12.11 -10.23 1.47
N LEU A 192 -11.60 -9.54 0.43
CA LEU A 192 -10.17 -9.38 0.21
C LEU A 192 -9.53 -8.57 1.35
N PRO A 193 -8.39 -9.02 1.92
CA PRO A 193 -7.65 -8.25 2.90
C PRO A 193 -7.23 -6.89 2.35
N VAL A 194 -7.39 -5.82 3.12
CA VAL A 194 -7.07 -4.45 2.69
C VAL A 194 -5.80 -3.95 3.36
N ILE A 195 -4.81 -3.58 2.55
CA ILE A 195 -3.59 -2.89 2.94
C ILE A 195 -3.77 -1.41 2.61
N VAL A 196 -3.84 -0.57 3.64
CA VAL A 196 -4.13 0.86 3.46
C VAL A 196 -2.87 1.61 3.06
N GLY A 197 -2.94 2.30 1.93
CA GLY A 197 -1.89 3.18 1.44
C GLY A 197 -1.84 4.50 2.21
N LEU A 198 -0.66 4.86 2.72
CA LEU A 198 -0.40 6.08 3.49
C LEU A 198 0.61 6.96 2.76
N ALA A 199 0.28 8.23 2.56
CA ALA A 199 1.23 9.23 2.07
C ALA A 199 2.24 9.56 3.16
N GLY A 200 3.49 9.13 3.03
CA GLY A 200 4.57 9.45 3.97
C GLY A 200 4.83 10.96 4.06
N PRO A 201 5.48 11.42 5.15
CA PRO A 201 5.67 12.85 5.39
C PRO A 201 6.40 13.53 4.24
N ALA A 202 5.80 14.60 3.73
CA ALA A 202 6.35 15.41 2.66
C ALA A 202 5.79 16.84 2.71
N THR A 203 6.40 17.75 1.95
CA THR A 203 5.85 19.11 1.84
C THR A 203 4.49 19.09 1.15
N PRO A 204 3.57 20.01 1.49
CA PRO A 204 2.27 20.11 0.84
C PRO A 204 2.35 20.22 -0.69
N ALA A 205 3.37 20.91 -1.21
CA ALA A 205 3.61 21.00 -2.65
C ALA A 205 3.93 19.64 -3.27
N THR A 206 4.77 18.84 -2.62
CA THR A 206 5.10 17.48 -3.04
C THR A 206 3.87 16.58 -3.01
N LEU A 207 3.11 16.60 -1.90
CA LEU A 207 1.88 15.81 -1.76
C LEU A 207 0.85 16.19 -2.83
N THR A 208 0.65 17.49 -3.10
CA THR A 208 -0.25 17.95 -4.16
C THR A 208 0.18 17.45 -5.54
N LYS A 209 1.49 17.49 -5.85
CA LYS A 209 2.02 16.97 -7.11
C LYS A 209 1.72 15.49 -7.31
N PHE A 210 1.94 14.67 -6.28
CA PHE A 210 1.66 13.24 -6.35
C PHE A 210 0.15 12.95 -6.41
N ALA A 211 -0.66 13.68 -5.62
CA ALA A 211 -2.11 13.52 -5.65
C ALA A 211 -2.71 13.81 -7.04
N LEU A 212 -2.24 14.86 -7.71
CA LEU A 212 -2.65 15.17 -9.09
C LEU A 212 -2.22 14.09 -10.07
N ARG A 213 -1.00 13.56 -9.94
CA ARG A 213 -0.48 12.50 -10.79
C ARG A 213 -1.25 11.18 -10.62
N CYS A 214 -1.60 10.85 -9.38
CA CYS A 214 -2.28 9.60 -9.04
C CYS A 214 -3.83 9.71 -9.16
N GLY A 215 -4.36 10.85 -9.59
CA GLY A 215 -5.80 11.04 -9.76
C GLY A 215 -6.59 11.14 -8.45
N VAL A 216 -5.95 11.44 -7.33
CA VAL A 216 -6.57 11.56 -5.99
C VAL A 216 -7.13 12.96 -5.81
N GLY A 217 -8.23 13.26 -6.52
CA GLY A 217 -8.74 14.64 -6.69
C GLY A 217 -9.46 15.20 -5.46
N ASN A 218 -10.16 14.37 -4.70
CA ASN A 218 -10.86 14.79 -3.48
C ASN A 218 -9.86 15.13 -2.38
N SER A 219 -8.81 14.32 -2.24
CA SER A 219 -7.69 14.55 -1.32
C SER A 219 -6.95 15.86 -1.61
N VAL A 220 -6.84 16.32 -2.86
CA VAL A 220 -6.25 17.64 -3.18
C VAL A 220 -7.07 18.77 -2.57
N ARG A 221 -8.39 18.67 -2.56
CA ARG A 221 -9.26 19.67 -1.91
C ARG A 221 -9.10 19.68 -0.41
N ALA A 222 -9.03 18.50 0.21
CA ALA A 222 -8.77 18.33 1.64
C ALA A 222 -7.41 18.93 2.05
N LEU A 223 -6.36 18.61 1.31
CA LEU A 223 -5.01 19.14 1.55
C LEU A 223 -4.96 20.66 1.45
N ARG A 224 -5.63 21.27 0.45
CA ARG A 224 -5.73 22.74 0.32
C ARG A 224 -6.49 23.37 1.49
N GLY A 225 -7.53 22.72 2.00
CA GLY A 225 -8.25 23.17 3.19
C GLY A 225 -7.40 23.14 4.46
N GLN A 226 -6.55 22.14 4.63
CA GLN A 226 -5.60 22.03 5.74
C GLN A 226 -4.51 23.11 5.65
N ILE A 227 -3.94 23.34 4.47
CA ILE A 227 -2.95 24.42 4.25
C ILE A 227 -3.54 25.78 4.62
N GLY A 228 -4.78 26.05 4.22
CA GLY A 228 -5.46 27.32 4.54
C GLY A 228 -5.72 27.52 6.05
N ARG A 229 -5.92 26.44 6.82
CA ARG A 229 -6.14 26.51 8.26
C ARG A 229 -4.88 26.69 9.09
N PHE A 230 -3.75 26.16 8.66
CA PHE A 230 -2.53 26.12 9.46
C PHE A 230 -1.44 27.10 9.04
N GLY A 231 -1.57 27.81 7.90
CA GLY A 231 -0.62 28.83 7.45
C GLY A 231 0.83 28.37 7.24
N ARG A 232 1.08 27.04 7.26
CA ARG A 232 2.42 26.44 7.26
C ARG A 232 2.71 25.71 5.94
N LEU A 233 3.02 26.45 4.90
CA LEU A 233 3.45 25.89 3.60
C LEU A 233 4.81 25.16 3.64
N LEU A 234 5.56 25.26 4.73
CA LEU A 234 6.96 24.82 4.81
C LEU A 234 7.19 23.61 5.74
N THR A 235 6.19 23.17 6.50
CA THR A 235 6.33 22.00 7.35
C THR A 235 5.81 20.74 6.66
N ASP A 236 6.55 19.64 6.80
CA ASP A 236 6.11 18.33 6.31
C ASP A 236 4.77 17.95 6.95
N THR A 237 3.89 17.39 6.13
CA THR A 237 2.61 16.84 6.55
C THR A 237 2.68 15.32 6.41
N GLY A 238 2.41 14.59 7.49
CA GLY A 238 2.36 13.13 7.54
C GLY A 238 0.93 12.57 7.53
N PRO A 239 0.76 11.25 7.55
CA PRO A 239 -0.56 10.60 7.54
C PRO A 239 -1.21 10.51 8.94
N ASP A 240 -0.81 11.36 9.89
CA ASP A 240 -1.28 11.32 11.29
C ASP A 240 -2.79 11.46 11.42
N GLU A 241 -3.40 12.32 10.60
CA GLU A 241 -4.85 12.54 10.62
C GLU A 241 -5.61 11.32 10.07
N VAL A 242 -5.10 10.72 9.01
CA VAL A 242 -5.63 9.45 8.46
C VAL A 242 -5.57 8.37 9.54
N MET A 243 -4.42 8.20 10.17
CA MET A 243 -4.24 7.20 11.23
C MET A 243 -5.14 7.45 12.44
N ARG A 244 -5.34 8.70 12.82
CA ARG A 244 -6.28 9.06 13.90
C ARG A 244 -7.71 8.64 13.58
N GLY A 245 -8.17 8.92 12.36
CA GLY A 245 -9.51 8.53 11.91
C GLY A 245 -9.69 7.02 11.81
N LEU A 246 -8.68 6.30 11.29
CA LEU A 246 -8.70 4.83 11.22
C LEU A 246 -8.72 4.19 12.62
N ARG A 247 -7.96 4.73 13.59
CA ARG A 247 -8.00 4.25 14.98
C ARG A 247 -9.35 4.50 15.64
N ALA A 248 -9.96 5.65 15.40
CA ALA A 248 -11.30 5.94 15.93
C ALA A 248 -12.35 4.96 15.37
N ALA A 249 -12.28 4.63 14.08
CA ALA A 249 -13.16 3.66 13.45
C ALA A 249 -12.89 2.22 13.94
N ALA A 250 -11.63 1.85 14.16
CA ALA A 250 -11.26 0.55 14.72
C ALA A 250 -11.82 0.33 16.12
N ALA A 251 -11.81 1.38 16.97
CA ALA A 251 -12.43 1.35 18.29
C ALA A 251 -13.96 1.12 18.23
N ALA A 252 -14.61 1.56 17.13
CA ALA A 252 -16.04 1.32 16.87
C ALA A 252 -16.31 -0.02 16.15
N ALA A 253 -15.29 -0.86 15.94
CA ALA A 253 -15.35 -2.21 15.36
C ALA A 253 -15.83 -2.29 13.88
N THR A 254 -15.42 -1.36 13.01
CA THR A 254 -16.03 -1.23 11.68
C THR A 254 -15.11 -1.52 10.48
N ALA A 255 -13.81 -1.84 10.63
CA ALA A 255 -12.95 -1.98 9.45
C ALA A 255 -11.94 -3.15 9.53
N PRO A 256 -11.98 -4.13 8.60
CA PRO A 256 -10.96 -5.18 8.47
C PRO A 256 -9.74 -4.65 7.71
N ILE A 257 -8.84 -3.95 8.41
CA ILE A 257 -7.54 -3.53 7.86
C ILE A 257 -6.54 -4.65 8.12
N ALA A 258 -5.87 -5.13 7.08
CA ALA A 258 -4.88 -6.20 7.13
C ALA A 258 -3.43 -5.69 7.20
N GLY A 259 -3.17 -4.43 6.87
CA GLY A 259 -1.85 -3.84 6.90
C GLY A 259 -1.81 -2.41 6.39
N PHE A 260 -0.59 -1.88 6.33
CA PHE A 260 -0.32 -0.54 5.81
C PHE A 260 0.80 -0.56 4.77
N HIS A 261 0.73 0.36 3.83
CA HIS A 261 1.73 0.59 2.80
C HIS A 261 2.14 2.05 2.77
N LEU A 262 3.45 2.34 2.84
CA LEU A 262 3.98 3.70 2.86
C LEU A 262 4.45 4.12 1.47
N PHE A 263 3.89 5.22 0.96
CA PHE A 263 4.40 5.96 -0.20
C PHE A 263 5.37 7.03 0.29
N PRO A 264 6.70 6.86 0.19
CA PRO A 264 7.67 7.74 0.80
C PRO A 264 7.92 9.01 -0.05
N PHE A 265 6.88 9.81 -0.28
CA PHE A 265 6.92 10.99 -1.13
C PHE A 265 7.95 12.05 -0.70
N GLY A 266 8.24 12.15 0.60
CA GLY A 266 9.30 12.99 1.14
C GLY A 266 10.63 12.28 1.34
N GLY A 267 10.75 11.04 0.86
CA GLY A 267 11.93 10.18 0.98
C GLY A 267 11.85 9.16 2.13
N LEU A 268 12.64 8.08 1.99
CA LEU A 268 12.64 6.94 2.91
C LEU A 268 12.97 7.34 4.35
N ARG A 269 13.91 8.27 4.54
CA ARG A 269 14.28 8.75 5.88
C ARG A 269 13.09 9.34 6.63
N LYS A 270 12.33 10.25 5.99
CA LYS A 270 11.17 10.87 6.62
C LYS A 270 10.08 9.84 6.92
N ALA A 271 9.80 8.93 5.99
CA ALA A 271 8.83 7.87 6.15
C ALA A 271 9.20 6.92 7.32
N GLY A 272 10.45 6.47 7.38
CA GLY A 272 10.91 5.58 8.44
C GLY A 272 11.02 6.26 9.82
N CYS A 273 11.41 7.55 9.89
CA CYS A 273 11.39 8.31 11.13
C CYS A 273 9.95 8.43 11.66
N TRP A 274 9.02 8.86 10.81
CA TRP A 274 7.61 8.96 11.17
C TRP A 274 7.04 7.63 11.67
N LEU A 275 7.34 6.53 10.98
CA LEU A 275 6.86 5.20 11.36
C LEU A 275 7.30 4.82 12.77
N ARG A 276 8.58 5.03 13.10
CA ARG A 276 9.13 4.75 14.44
C ARG A 276 8.54 5.67 15.51
N GLU A 277 8.45 6.97 15.26
CA GLU A 277 7.89 7.94 16.19
C GLU A 277 6.42 7.64 16.50
N TYR A 278 5.64 7.31 15.46
CA TYR A 278 4.23 6.97 15.63
C TYR A 278 4.05 5.68 16.44
N ALA A 279 4.84 4.63 16.14
CA ALA A 279 4.80 3.36 16.87
C ALA A 279 5.18 3.54 18.35
N ASN A 280 6.21 4.32 18.64
CA ASN A 280 6.65 4.62 20.02
C ASN A 280 5.58 5.41 20.79
N ALA A 281 5.05 6.47 20.21
CA ALA A 281 4.01 7.29 20.83
C ALA A 281 2.71 6.48 21.12
N ALA A 282 2.36 5.57 20.24
CA ALA A 282 1.22 4.68 20.44
C ALA A 282 1.45 3.70 21.59
N SER A 283 2.66 3.14 21.71
CA SER A 283 3.06 2.23 22.79
C SER A 283 3.07 2.93 24.15
N GLU A 284 3.60 4.14 24.23
CA GLU A 284 3.57 4.96 25.48
C GLU A 284 2.15 5.38 25.89
N GLY A 285 1.28 5.66 24.91
CA GLY A 285 -0.13 5.95 25.17
C GLY A 285 -0.89 4.74 25.72
N ALA A 286 -0.60 3.54 25.20
CA ALA A 286 -1.15 2.28 25.69
C ALA A 286 -0.70 1.99 27.14
N LEU A 287 0.58 2.18 27.45
CA LEU A 287 1.12 2.02 28.81
C LEU A 287 0.45 2.98 29.81
N ARG A 288 0.33 4.27 29.46
CA ARG A 288 -0.35 5.26 30.34
C ARG A 288 -1.83 4.96 30.58
N ASN A 289 -2.52 4.41 29.59
CA ASN A 289 -3.92 3.99 29.75
C ASN A 289 -4.04 2.75 30.65
N THR A 290 -3.12 1.80 30.54
CA THR A 290 -3.09 0.60 31.39
C THR A 290 -2.78 0.97 32.86
N GLU A 291 -1.79 1.83 33.10
CA GLU A 291 -1.48 2.35 34.45
C GLU A 291 -2.68 3.10 35.07
N ARG A 292 -3.37 3.95 34.29
CA ARG A 292 -4.55 4.66 34.74
C ARG A 292 -5.72 3.73 35.10
N ALA A 293 -5.93 2.66 34.33
CA ALA A 293 -6.94 1.64 34.63
C ALA A 293 -6.58 0.84 35.89
N MET A 294 -5.31 0.49 36.09
CA MET A 294 -4.85 -0.17 37.31
C MET A 294 -4.99 0.71 38.57
N TRP A 295 -4.71 2.00 38.48
CA TRP A 295 -4.91 2.95 39.58
C TRP A 295 -6.38 3.13 39.94
N GLN A 296 -7.30 3.14 38.98
CA GLN A 296 -8.74 3.22 39.22
C GLN A 296 -9.30 1.98 39.91
N THR A 297 -8.79 0.79 39.59
CA THR A 297 -9.19 -0.47 40.22
C THR A 297 -8.62 -0.64 41.63
N THR A 298 -7.44 -0.09 41.93
CA THR A 298 -6.85 -0.12 43.28
C THR A 298 -7.47 0.90 44.24
N SER A 299 -8.01 2.00 43.70
CA SER A 299 -8.65 3.07 44.51
C SER A 299 -10.11 2.77 44.90
N GLN A 300 -10.69 1.65 44.42
CA GLN A 300 -12.08 1.25 44.70
C GLN A 300 -12.18 0.04 45.67
N LYS A 301 -11.09 -0.37 46.34
CA LYS A 301 -11.22 -1.32 47.45
C LYS A 301 -11.49 -0.57 48.75
N PRO A 302 -12.60 -0.89 49.45
CA PRO A 302 -12.98 -0.27 50.71
C PRO A 302 -11.99 -0.53 51.83
#